data_c2e49c8d62065fe54a32828ad93c86dc
#
_entry.id   c2e49c8d62065fe54a32828ad93c86dc
#
_cell.length_a   1.000
_cell.length_b   1.000
_cell.length_c   1.000
_cell.angle_alpha   90.00
_cell.angle_beta   90.00
_cell.angle_gamma   90.00
#
_symmetry.space_group_name_H-M   'P 1'
#
loop_
_entity.id
_entity.type
_entity.pdbx_description
1 polymer ?
#
loop_
_entity_poly.entity_id
_entity_poly.type
_entity_poly.pdbx_seq_one_letter_code
_entity_poly.pdbx_strand_id
1 'polypeptide(L)'
;MRLSPAKRLGQNFLHDQNLARWIIDQAQIMPDDYVVEIGPGLGALTRLILEKGAHVLAIEKDARLADFLRTNFRHKRLEILNMDALDFDQGSLFAHRKVKLLGNLPYNISTPLLMRFHEQPNPISLSLLMLQREMAARLSALPSTHDYGALTLRVQLHHGVKYLRTVAATVFFPRPEVDSAVVRILPRDPLELPQRDDPLLLKLIRAGFSQRRKQLRKLLREQINDWDTVSRRLNITASARAEELSLLQWIALANSIAPLPRPETRVMMDERFPVVDKNDRILRYASRSEVHGNNLRHRAVHILIFNQSGDVYLQQRSRWKDRHPLKWDSSAAGHVAAGESYDDTAGRELKEELGVIVPLQKIAKLPASQKTDLEFVWLYRGVASGDVVPDKSEIEKGAFMPPTVIDGWTSARPEDFAPGFLECWKTYRRKTRSRSEEQIFSHHNGARPSD
;
A
#
# COMPACT_ATOMS: atom_id res chain seq x y z
N MET A 1 -5.05 42.48 1.61
CA MET A 1 -6.25 41.65 1.43
C MET A 1 -6.70 41.11 2.79
N ARG A 2 -7.92 41.43 3.26
CA ARG A 2 -8.42 40.80 4.50
C ARG A 2 -8.93 39.40 4.18
N LEU A 3 -8.16 38.38 4.54
CA LEU A 3 -8.56 36.98 4.41
C LEU A 3 -9.58 36.65 5.50
N SER A 4 -10.85 36.53 5.16
CA SER A 4 -11.89 36.07 6.08
C SER A 4 -12.06 34.55 5.97
N PRO A 5 -12.11 33.83 7.10
CA PRO A 5 -12.30 32.38 7.11
C PRO A 5 -13.61 31.96 6.41
N ALA A 6 -13.54 30.96 5.57
CA ALA A 6 -14.70 30.41 4.88
C ALA A 6 -15.38 29.33 5.73
N LYS A 7 -16.50 29.67 6.39
CA LYS A 7 -17.26 28.73 7.24
C LYS A 7 -17.64 27.42 6.53
N ARG A 8 -18.00 27.50 5.23
CA ARG A 8 -18.36 26.32 4.40
C ARG A 8 -17.21 25.32 4.23
N LEU A 9 -15.95 25.76 4.41
CA LEU A 9 -14.76 24.93 4.32
C LEU A 9 -14.27 24.46 5.70
N GLY A 10 -14.93 24.80 6.78
CA GLY A 10 -14.54 24.41 8.14
C GLY A 10 -13.17 24.96 8.56
N GLN A 11 -12.79 26.15 8.08
CA GLN A 11 -11.48 26.74 8.31
C GLN A 11 -11.29 27.22 9.74
N ASN A 12 -10.32 26.64 10.44
CA ASN A 12 -9.85 27.05 11.77
C ASN A 12 -8.33 27.16 11.73
N PHE A 13 -7.79 28.36 11.69
CA PHE A 13 -6.36 28.60 11.54
C PHE A 13 -5.64 28.49 12.88
N LEU A 14 -4.60 27.67 12.92
CA LEU A 14 -3.71 27.56 14.08
C LEU A 14 -2.89 28.85 14.22
N HIS A 15 -2.99 29.54 15.36
CA HIS A 15 -2.20 30.75 15.64
C HIS A 15 -1.19 30.56 16.76
N ASP A 16 -1.27 29.49 17.56
CA ASP A 16 -0.33 29.20 18.64
C ASP A 16 0.99 28.65 18.06
N GLN A 17 2.04 29.48 18.10
CA GLN A 17 3.35 29.12 17.56
C GLN A 17 4.06 28.04 18.40
N ASN A 18 3.79 27.93 19.70
CA ASN A 18 4.39 26.91 20.56
C ASN A 18 3.82 25.53 20.21
N LEU A 19 2.51 25.47 19.99
CA LEU A 19 1.86 24.25 19.52
C LEU A 19 2.35 23.86 18.11
N ALA A 20 2.49 24.83 17.20
CA ALA A 20 3.01 24.57 15.87
C ALA A 20 4.42 23.96 15.90
N ARG A 21 5.34 24.54 16.70
CA ARG A 21 6.70 23.98 16.89
C ARG A 21 6.64 22.58 17.49
N TRP A 22 5.83 22.38 18.52
CA TRP A 22 5.66 21.06 19.14
C TRP A 22 5.15 20.01 18.13
N ILE A 23 4.20 20.36 17.25
CA ILE A 23 3.72 19.48 16.18
C ILE A 23 4.90 19.09 15.26
N ILE A 24 5.70 20.05 14.81
CA ILE A 24 6.86 19.77 13.94
C ILE A 24 7.89 18.88 14.63
N ASP A 25 8.15 19.08 15.92
CA ASP A 25 9.05 18.22 16.68
C ASP A 25 8.50 16.77 16.79
N GLN A 26 7.19 16.61 17.00
CA GLN A 26 6.55 15.28 17.00
C GLN A 26 6.58 14.61 15.62
N ALA A 27 6.59 15.38 14.53
CA ALA A 27 6.69 14.86 13.17
C ALA A 27 8.12 14.43 12.80
N GLN A 28 9.13 14.78 13.63
CA GLN A 28 10.53 14.43 13.41
C GLN A 28 11.02 14.77 12.00
N ILE A 29 10.68 15.97 11.52
CA ILE A 29 11.03 16.41 10.16
C ILE A 29 12.54 16.49 10.03
N MET A 30 13.06 15.80 9.01
CA MET A 30 14.47 15.79 8.64
C MET A 30 14.68 16.58 7.34
N PRO A 31 15.91 17.10 7.10
CA PRO A 31 16.26 17.64 5.79
C PRO A 31 15.98 16.61 4.70
N ASP A 32 15.43 17.07 3.57
CA ASP A 32 15.08 16.28 2.39
C ASP A 32 13.91 15.29 2.57
N ASP A 33 13.19 15.29 3.70
CA ASP A 33 11.89 14.65 3.78
C ASP A 33 10.93 15.29 2.78
N TYR A 34 10.02 14.50 2.23
CA TYR A 34 8.91 15.00 1.41
C TYR A 34 7.64 15.05 2.27
N VAL A 35 7.18 16.26 2.56
CA VAL A 35 6.04 16.47 3.45
C VAL A 35 4.83 16.92 2.64
N VAL A 36 3.76 16.14 2.70
CA VAL A 36 2.45 16.53 2.20
C VAL A 36 1.71 17.24 3.34
N GLU A 37 1.37 18.50 3.16
CA GLU A 37 0.58 19.28 4.10
C GLU A 37 -0.82 19.49 3.55
N ILE A 38 -1.84 18.95 4.26
CA ILE A 38 -3.24 19.13 3.88
C ILE A 38 -3.81 20.34 4.65
N GLY A 39 -4.35 21.30 3.92
CA GLY A 39 -4.95 22.51 4.49
C GLY A 39 -3.93 23.39 5.22
N PRO A 40 -2.86 23.87 4.55
CA PRO A 40 -1.83 24.70 5.13
C PRO A 40 -2.36 26.03 5.71
N GLY A 41 -3.52 26.48 5.24
CA GLY A 41 -4.16 27.70 5.68
C GLY A 41 -3.27 28.93 5.51
N LEU A 42 -2.90 29.57 6.62
CA LEU A 42 -1.97 30.72 6.61
C LEU A 42 -0.48 30.32 6.67
N GLY A 43 -0.17 29.01 6.57
CA GLY A 43 1.20 28.51 6.51
C GLY A 43 1.91 28.39 7.87
N ALA A 44 1.15 28.19 8.96
CA ALA A 44 1.73 28.08 10.31
C ALA A 44 2.69 26.88 10.43
N LEU A 45 2.34 25.72 9.88
CA LEU A 45 3.21 24.54 9.84
C LEU A 45 4.17 24.61 8.65
N THR A 46 3.69 25.06 7.47
CA THR A 46 4.48 25.18 6.23
C THR A 46 5.82 25.86 6.46
N ARG A 47 5.81 27.01 7.16
CA ARG A 47 7.03 27.76 7.49
C ARG A 47 8.02 26.91 8.26
N LEU A 48 7.57 26.28 9.34
CA LEU A 48 8.42 25.49 10.23
C LEU A 48 8.96 24.22 9.54
N ILE A 49 8.18 23.62 8.63
CA ILE A 49 8.62 22.46 7.81
C ILE A 49 9.76 22.90 6.88
N LEU A 50 9.61 24.04 6.21
CA LEU A 50 10.62 24.60 5.32
C LEU A 50 11.91 24.99 6.08
N GLU A 51 11.79 25.52 7.31
CA GLU A 51 12.92 25.81 8.18
C GLU A 51 13.72 24.55 8.56
N LYS A 52 13.09 23.38 8.61
CA LYS A 52 13.77 22.08 8.79
C LYS A 52 14.46 21.56 7.52
N GLY A 53 14.32 22.24 6.39
CA GLY A 53 14.94 21.86 5.13
C GLY A 53 14.20 20.78 4.32
N ALA A 54 12.96 20.46 4.67
CA ALA A 54 12.13 19.49 3.96
C ALA A 54 11.52 20.08 2.68
N HIS A 55 11.10 19.20 1.76
CA HIS A 55 10.24 19.53 0.64
C HIS A 55 8.78 19.52 1.09
N VAL A 56 8.00 20.52 0.69
CA VAL A 56 6.59 20.65 1.08
C VAL A 56 5.72 20.64 -0.17
N LEU A 57 4.79 19.70 -0.22
CA LEU A 57 3.64 19.72 -1.12
C LEU A 57 2.43 20.17 -0.30
N ALA A 58 2.02 21.41 -0.45
CA ALA A 58 0.87 22.00 0.24
C ALA A 58 -0.39 21.89 -0.62
N ILE A 59 -1.41 21.18 -0.13
CA ILE A 59 -2.68 20.98 -0.83
C ILE A 59 -3.74 21.85 -0.16
N GLU A 60 -4.17 22.92 -0.87
CA GLU A 60 -5.13 23.90 -0.34
C GLU A 60 -6.33 24.02 -1.27
N LYS A 61 -7.51 23.81 -0.73
CA LYS A 61 -8.77 23.90 -1.48
C LYS A 61 -9.24 25.34 -1.74
N ASP A 62 -8.93 26.26 -0.84
CA ASP A 62 -9.30 27.67 -0.96
C ASP A 62 -8.28 28.42 -1.84
N ALA A 63 -8.69 28.81 -3.04
CA ALA A 63 -7.83 29.54 -3.98
C ALA A 63 -7.23 30.81 -3.38
N ARG A 64 -7.96 31.53 -2.53
CA ARG A 64 -7.47 32.75 -1.88
C ARG A 64 -6.30 32.46 -0.92
N LEU A 65 -6.35 31.33 -0.21
CA LEU A 65 -5.27 30.88 0.66
C LEU A 65 -4.10 30.32 -0.13
N ALA A 66 -4.36 29.59 -1.21
CA ALA A 66 -3.31 29.12 -2.10
C ALA A 66 -2.53 30.29 -2.72
N ASP A 67 -3.22 31.36 -3.15
CA ASP A 67 -2.59 32.58 -3.68
C ASP A 67 -1.84 33.37 -2.59
N PHE A 68 -2.40 33.42 -1.39
CA PHE A 68 -1.71 33.99 -0.24
C PHE A 68 -0.39 33.27 0.03
N LEU A 69 -0.40 31.95 0.05
CA LEU A 69 0.79 31.12 0.26
C LEU A 69 1.83 31.37 -0.83
N ARG A 70 1.45 31.35 -2.12
CA ARG A 70 2.34 31.62 -3.25
C ARG A 70 2.99 33.00 -3.17
N THR A 71 2.26 33.99 -2.66
CA THR A 71 2.75 35.35 -2.52
C THR A 71 3.72 35.52 -1.35
N ASN A 72 3.43 34.87 -0.20
CA ASN A 72 4.14 35.08 1.05
C ASN A 72 5.26 34.06 1.32
N PHE A 73 5.22 32.91 0.65
CA PHE A 73 6.22 31.85 0.80
C PHE A 73 6.91 31.56 -0.54
N ARG A 74 7.91 32.38 -0.88
CA ARG A 74 8.74 32.15 -2.07
C ARG A 74 9.90 31.21 -1.71
N HIS A 75 9.70 29.90 -1.84
CA HIS A 75 10.70 28.90 -1.48
C HIS A 75 10.77 27.79 -2.53
N LYS A 76 12.00 27.43 -2.96
CA LYS A 76 12.23 26.42 -4.01
C LYS A 76 11.78 24.99 -3.65
N ARG A 77 11.61 24.73 -2.35
CA ARG A 77 11.16 23.42 -1.82
C ARG A 77 9.67 23.44 -1.45
N LEU A 78 8.91 24.45 -1.89
CA LEU A 78 7.46 24.54 -1.66
C LEU A 78 6.73 24.46 -3.00
N GLU A 79 5.87 23.48 -3.11
CA GLU A 79 4.87 23.35 -4.18
C GLU A 79 3.47 23.56 -3.55
N ILE A 80 2.62 24.32 -4.24
CA ILE A 80 1.25 24.63 -3.76
C ILE A 80 0.26 24.19 -4.82
N LEU A 81 -0.53 23.17 -4.50
CA LEU A 81 -1.64 22.71 -5.32
C LEU A 81 -2.95 23.30 -4.80
N ASN A 82 -3.65 24.02 -5.69
CA ASN A 82 -5.00 24.49 -5.38
C ASN A 82 -6.01 23.45 -5.87
N MET A 83 -6.38 22.52 -5.01
CA MET A 83 -7.31 21.44 -5.31
C MET A 83 -7.92 20.85 -4.03
N ASP A 84 -8.97 20.03 -4.18
CA ASP A 84 -9.45 19.20 -3.07
C ASP A 84 -8.46 18.06 -2.83
N ALA A 85 -8.06 17.87 -1.57
CA ALA A 85 -7.16 16.78 -1.19
C ALA A 85 -7.77 15.39 -1.43
N LEU A 86 -9.10 15.29 -1.53
CA LEU A 86 -9.78 14.04 -1.91
C LEU A 86 -9.56 13.69 -3.40
N ASP A 87 -9.23 14.65 -4.25
CA ASP A 87 -8.98 14.44 -5.67
C ASP A 87 -7.49 14.26 -5.98
N PHE A 88 -6.62 14.40 -4.98
CA PHE A 88 -5.19 14.28 -5.17
C PHE A 88 -4.77 12.85 -5.54
N ASP A 89 -3.94 12.71 -6.58
CA ASP A 89 -3.35 11.43 -6.96
C ASP A 89 -2.16 11.07 -6.07
N GLN A 90 -2.40 10.14 -5.15
CA GLN A 90 -1.37 9.66 -4.22
C GLN A 90 -0.31 8.78 -4.89
N GLY A 91 -0.56 8.30 -6.10
CA GLY A 91 0.41 7.52 -6.86
C GLY A 91 1.72 8.29 -7.05
N SER A 92 1.64 9.62 -7.22
CA SER A 92 2.81 10.49 -7.34
C SER A 92 3.75 10.44 -6.13
N LEU A 93 3.23 10.15 -4.95
CA LEU A 93 4.01 10.07 -3.70
C LEU A 93 4.99 8.89 -3.67
N PHE A 94 4.75 7.85 -4.46
CA PHE A 94 5.65 6.70 -4.55
C PHE A 94 7.03 7.05 -5.14
N ALA A 95 7.14 8.17 -5.84
CA ALA A 95 8.41 8.68 -6.36
C ALA A 95 9.33 9.27 -5.27
N HIS A 96 8.88 9.32 -4.02
CA HIS A 96 9.64 9.89 -2.92
C HIS A 96 10.01 8.84 -1.87
N ARG A 97 11.21 8.95 -1.30
CA ARG A 97 11.75 7.94 -0.39
C ARG A 97 11.09 7.97 1.00
N LYS A 98 10.87 9.16 1.53
CA LYS A 98 10.29 9.37 2.87
C LYS A 98 9.18 10.40 2.77
N VAL A 99 7.96 9.90 2.72
CA VAL A 99 6.79 10.77 2.68
C VAL A 99 6.20 10.88 4.08
N LYS A 100 5.94 12.11 4.51
CA LYS A 100 5.21 12.40 5.74
C LYS A 100 3.95 13.18 5.43
N LEU A 101 2.87 12.91 6.14
CA LEU A 101 1.59 13.58 5.99
C LEU A 101 1.32 14.42 7.24
N LEU A 102 1.17 15.72 7.06
CA LEU A 102 0.79 16.66 8.12
C LEU A 102 -0.51 17.37 7.73
N GLY A 103 -1.29 17.74 8.73
CA GLY A 103 -2.46 18.58 8.46
C GLY A 103 -3.33 18.82 9.68
N ASN A 104 -3.97 19.99 9.66
CA ASN A 104 -5.12 20.31 10.50
C ASN A 104 -6.37 20.03 9.66
N LEU A 105 -6.87 18.78 9.71
CA LEU A 105 -7.90 18.33 8.78
C LEU A 105 -9.25 18.99 9.08
N PRO A 106 -9.95 19.50 8.05
CA PRO A 106 -11.34 19.95 8.20
C PRO A 106 -12.21 18.81 8.75
N TYR A 107 -12.97 19.09 9.80
CA TYR A 107 -13.69 18.07 10.56
C TYR A 107 -14.70 17.26 9.75
N ASN A 108 -15.36 17.90 8.80
CA ASN A 108 -16.40 17.29 7.95
C ASN A 108 -15.86 16.29 6.93
N ILE A 109 -14.56 16.34 6.60
CA ILE A 109 -13.93 15.47 5.60
C ILE A 109 -12.76 14.65 6.16
N SER A 110 -12.51 14.69 7.46
CA SER A 110 -11.38 14.02 8.09
C SER A 110 -11.40 12.50 7.90
N THR A 111 -12.58 11.85 8.01
CA THR A 111 -12.71 10.39 7.77
C THR A 111 -12.39 9.99 6.33
N PRO A 112 -13.00 10.56 5.28
CA PRO A 112 -12.66 10.21 3.91
C PRO A 112 -11.19 10.52 3.57
N LEU A 113 -10.63 11.65 4.04
CA LEU A 113 -9.20 11.96 3.85
C LEU A 113 -8.30 10.92 4.52
N LEU A 114 -8.60 10.58 5.79
CA LEU A 114 -7.87 9.55 6.51
C LEU A 114 -7.89 8.22 5.75
N MET A 115 -9.06 7.76 5.30
CA MET A 115 -9.18 6.50 4.57
C MET A 115 -8.40 6.52 3.27
N ARG A 116 -8.51 7.61 2.51
CA ARG A 116 -7.80 7.77 1.24
C ARG A 116 -6.29 7.77 1.44
N PHE A 117 -5.74 8.62 2.32
CA PHE A 117 -4.29 8.75 2.53
C PHE A 117 -3.66 7.56 3.27
N HIS A 118 -4.45 6.60 3.76
CA HIS A 118 -3.94 5.39 4.42
C HIS A 118 -4.35 4.09 3.71
N GLU A 119 -4.84 4.18 2.48
CA GLU A 119 -5.12 3.03 1.61
C GLU A 119 -3.82 2.32 1.21
N GLN A 120 -3.89 0.99 1.12
CA GLN A 120 -2.72 0.17 0.80
C GLN A 120 -2.66 -0.19 -0.70
N PRO A 121 -1.47 -0.21 -1.29
CA PRO A 121 -0.14 0.11 -0.74
C PRO A 121 0.04 1.60 -0.46
N ASN A 122 0.82 1.94 0.58
CA ASN A 122 0.94 3.31 1.08
C ASN A 122 2.41 3.77 1.16
N PRO A 123 2.80 4.90 0.54
CA PRO A 123 4.14 5.44 0.63
C PRO A 123 4.42 6.28 1.90
N ILE A 124 3.37 6.60 2.69
CA ILE A 124 3.48 7.49 3.84
C ILE A 124 4.12 6.75 5.02
N SER A 125 5.25 7.25 5.47
CA SER A 125 6.02 6.69 6.58
C SER A 125 5.58 7.20 7.96
N LEU A 126 4.93 8.36 8.02
CA LEU A 126 4.38 8.97 9.23
C LEU A 126 3.27 9.94 8.85
N SER A 127 2.15 9.87 9.57
CA SER A 127 1.14 10.93 9.55
C SER A 127 1.01 11.57 10.93
N LEU A 128 1.00 12.90 10.96
CA LEU A 128 0.73 13.68 12.15
C LEU A 128 -0.46 14.60 11.86
N LEU A 129 -1.61 14.21 12.38
CA LEU A 129 -2.87 14.84 12.03
C LEU A 129 -3.53 15.47 13.25
N MET A 130 -4.06 16.67 13.08
CA MET A 130 -4.92 17.33 14.04
C MET A 130 -6.38 17.13 13.61
N LEU A 131 -7.16 16.52 14.50
CA LEU A 131 -8.54 16.09 14.28
C LEU A 131 -9.43 16.56 15.41
N GLN A 132 -10.74 16.47 15.27
CA GLN A 132 -11.66 16.59 16.42
C GLN A 132 -11.27 15.56 17.49
N ARG A 133 -11.36 15.95 18.75
CA ARG A 133 -11.00 15.10 19.90
C ARG A 133 -11.72 13.75 19.87
N GLU A 134 -13.01 13.73 19.54
CA GLU A 134 -13.78 12.48 19.42
C GLU A 134 -13.23 11.57 18.32
N MET A 135 -12.89 12.12 17.15
CA MET A 135 -12.32 11.36 16.05
C MET A 135 -10.94 10.77 16.43
N ALA A 136 -10.09 11.57 17.06
CA ALA A 136 -8.79 11.13 17.54
C ALA A 136 -8.92 10.01 18.60
N ALA A 137 -9.89 10.13 19.52
CA ALA A 137 -10.21 9.12 20.51
C ALA A 137 -10.66 7.80 19.84
N ARG A 138 -11.53 7.87 18.83
CA ARG A 138 -11.97 6.69 18.06
C ARG A 138 -10.81 5.98 17.36
N LEU A 139 -9.88 6.73 16.74
CA LEU A 139 -8.76 6.13 16.03
C LEU A 139 -7.80 5.38 16.95
N SER A 140 -7.61 5.86 18.17
CA SER A 140 -6.69 5.32 19.18
C SER A 140 -7.37 4.45 20.25
N ALA A 141 -8.67 4.22 20.12
CA ALA A 141 -9.47 3.49 21.11
C ALA A 141 -8.98 2.05 21.32
N LEU A 142 -9.15 1.57 22.54
CA LEU A 142 -8.89 0.19 22.95
C LEU A 142 -10.20 -0.60 23.01
N PRO A 143 -10.16 -1.93 22.89
CA PRO A 143 -11.33 -2.79 23.05
C PRO A 143 -12.08 -2.48 24.36
N SER A 144 -13.39 -2.64 24.34
CA SER A 144 -14.29 -2.41 25.49
C SER A 144 -14.41 -0.94 25.93
N THR A 145 -13.88 0.01 25.15
CA THR A 145 -14.09 1.45 25.40
C THR A 145 -15.23 2.00 24.53
N HIS A 146 -15.81 3.13 24.97
CA HIS A 146 -16.95 3.77 24.28
C HIS A 146 -16.64 4.13 22.81
N ASP A 147 -15.42 4.57 22.54
CA ASP A 147 -15.01 5.09 21.24
C ASP A 147 -14.53 4.00 20.27
N TYR A 148 -14.38 2.76 20.76
CA TYR A 148 -13.93 1.64 19.93
C TYR A 148 -14.98 1.22 18.91
N GLY A 149 -14.56 1.08 17.66
CA GLY A 149 -15.49 0.77 16.58
C GLY A 149 -14.83 0.28 15.30
N ALA A 150 -15.66 0.11 14.27
CA ALA A 150 -15.18 -0.36 12.95
C ALA A 150 -14.07 0.52 12.35
N LEU A 151 -14.14 1.84 12.55
CA LEU A 151 -13.12 2.77 12.08
C LEU A 151 -11.78 2.53 12.80
N THR A 152 -11.82 2.31 14.11
CA THR A 152 -10.64 1.96 14.93
C THR A 152 -9.91 0.76 14.32
N LEU A 153 -10.65 -0.33 14.14
CA LEU A 153 -10.09 -1.58 13.60
C LEU A 153 -9.57 -1.41 12.18
N ARG A 154 -10.32 -0.71 11.33
CA ARG A 154 -9.93 -0.49 9.93
C ARG A 154 -8.60 0.25 9.80
N VAL A 155 -8.37 1.25 10.65
CA VAL A 155 -7.10 2.00 10.64
C VAL A 155 -6.00 1.20 11.32
N GLN A 156 -6.27 0.61 12.50
CA GLN A 156 -5.29 -0.13 13.27
C GLN A 156 -4.85 -1.45 12.62
N LEU A 157 -5.58 -1.92 11.60
CA LEU A 157 -5.22 -3.09 10.82
C LEU A 157 -3.86 -2.92 10.11
N HIS A 158 -3.58 -1.73 9.63
CA HIS A 158 -2.35 -1.42 8.90
C HIS A 158 -1.47 -0.36 9.57
N HIS A 159 -1.96 0.26 10.64
CA HIS A 159 -1.28 1.38 11.27
C HIS A 159 -1.33 1.31 12.80
N GLY A 160 -0.22 1.68 13.43
CA GLY A 160 -0.20 2.01 14.85
C GLY A 160 -0.67 3.47 15.03
N VAL A 161 -1.68 3.68 15.89
CA VAL A 161 -2.22 5.02 16.17
C VAL A 161 -1.92 5.40 17.62
N LYS A 162 -1.32 6.58 17.81
CA LYS A 162 -1.06 7.13 19.13
C LYS A 162 -1.73 8.48 19.29
N TYR A 163 -2.61 8.61 20.28
CA TYR A 163 -3.12 9.89 20.75
C TYR A 163 -2.00 10.63 21.49
N LEU A 164 -1.59 11.79 21.02
CA LEU A 164 -0.46 12.51 21.60
C LEU A 164 -0.91 13.57 22.60
N ARG A 165 -1.87 14.41 22.22
CA ARG A 165 -2.27 15.56 23.01
C ARG A 165 -3.64 16.10 22.63
N THR A 166 -4.43 16.52 23.63
CA THR A 166 -5.60 17.36 23.43
C THR A 166 -5.18 18.80 23.14
N VAL A 167 -5.89 19.46 22.25
CA VAL A 167 -5.64 20.83 21.80
C VAL A 167 -6.91 21.64 22.03
N ALA A 168 -6.81 22.65 22.92
CA ALA A 168 -7.94 23.51 23.24
C ALA A 168 -8.41 24.32 22.02
N ALA A 169 -9.70 24.52 21.88
CA ALA A 169 -10.29 25.30 20.79
C ALA A 169 -9.77 26.76 20.73
N THR A 170 -9.24 27.27 21.84
CA THR A 170 -8.72 28.65 21.97
C THR A 170 -7.46 28.93 21.15
N VAL A 171 -6.74 27.90 20.67
CA VAL A 171 -5.52 28.10 19.86
C VAL A 171 -5.82 28.29 18.37
N PHE A 172 -7.11 28.33 18.01
CA PHE A 172 -7.58 28.52 16.63
C PHE A 172 -8.38 29.80 16.44
N PHE A 173 -8.30 30.34 15.23
CA PHE A 173 -9.18 31.42 14.77
C PHE A 173 -9.77 31.09 13.39
N PRO A 174 -11.11 31.13 13.22
CA PRO A 174 -12.13 31.20 14.28
C PRO A 174 -12.00 30.04 15.26
N ARG A 175 -12.50 30.28 16.48
CA ARG A 175 -12.55 29.20 17.49
C ARG A 175 -13.56 28.14 17.08
N PRO A 176 -13.18 26.84 16.95
CA PRO A 176 -14.11 25.75 16.73
C PRO A 176 -15.01 25.48 17.95
N GLU A 177 -16.12 24.79 17.72
CA GLU A 177 -17.06 24.44 18.79
C GLU A 177 -16.56 23.37 19.75
N VAL A 178 -15.61 22.56 19.30
CA VAL A 178 -15.06 21.43 20.06
C VAL A 178 -13.53 21.46 20.06
N ASP A 179 -12.94 20.86 21.09
CA ASP A 179 -11.50 20.67 21.14
C ASP A 179 -11.00 19.72 20.05
N SER A 180 -9.76 19.93 19.67
CA SER A 180 -9.02 19.06 18.76
C SER A 180 -8.11 18.09 19.52
N ALA A 181 -7.46 17.20 18.81
CA ALA A 181 -6.35 16.42 19.32
C ALA A 181 -5.36 16.10 18.20
N VAL A 182 -4.11 15.93 18.55
CA VAL A 182 -3.06 15.49 17.64
C VAL A 182 -2.88 13.98 17.80
N VAL A 183 -2.94 13.28 16.67
CA VAL A 183 -2.65 11.85 16.57
C VAL A 183 -1.45 11.62 15.68
N ARG A 184 -0.62 10.64 16.06
CA ARG A 184 0.46 10.12 15.23
C ARG A 184 0.06 8.75 14.72
N ILE A 185 0.17 8.56 13.40
CA ILE A 185 -0.16 7.32 12.70
C ILE A 185 1.11 6.85 12.00
N LEU A 186 1.53 5.62 12.29
CA LEU A 186 2.70 4.98 11.68
C LEU A 186 2.26 3.69 10.98
N PRO A 187 2.84 3.36 9.82
CA PRO A 187 2.66 2.03 9.24
C PRO A 187 3.03 0.95 10.27
N ARG A 188 2.21 -0.10 10.33
CA ARG A 188 2.47 -1.27 11.15
C ARG A 188 3.37 -2.22 10.39
N ASP A 189 4.33 -2.84 11.08
CA ASP A 189 5.07 -3.96 10.50
C ASP A 189 4.07 -5.09 10.16
N PRO A 190 4.05 -5.60 8.93
CA PRO A 190 3.19 -6.72 8.56
C PRO A 190 3.34 -7.95 9.47
N LEU A 191 4.51 -8.15 10.07
CA LEU A 191 4.78 -9.27 10.99
C LEU A 191 4.19 -9.10 12.39
N GLU A 192 3.78 -7.88 12.80
CA GLU A 192 3.13 -7.65 14.09
C GLU A 192 1.76 -8.33 14.22
N LEU A 193 1.10 -8.60 13.10
CA LEU A 193 -0.20 -9.24 13.08
C LEU A 193 -0.16 -10.57 12.31
N PRO A 194 -0.98 -11.56 12.69
CA PRO A 194 -1.12 -12.80 11.95
C PRO A 194 -1.51 -12.54 10.49
N GLN A 195 -1.12 -13.45 9.60
CA GLN A 195 -1.62 -13.46 8.23
C GLN A 195 -3.14 -13.56 8.24
N ARG A 196 -3.80 -12.89 7.29
CA ARG A 196 -5.25 -12.76 7.26
C ARG A 196 -5.77 -12.40 5.87
N ASP A 197 -7.04 -12.65 5.65
CA ASP A 197 -7.76 -12.14 4.50
C ASP A 197 -8.41 -10.79 4.89
N ASP A 198 -7.82 -9.66 4.46
CA ASP A 198 -8.29 -8.32 4.79
C ASP A 198 -9.73 -8.06 4.28
N PRO A 199 -10.12 -8.41 3.04
CA PRO A 199 -11.50 -8.31 2.57
C PRO A 199 -12.51 -9.03 3.47
N LEU A 200 -12.25 -10.28 3.81
CA LEU A 200 -13.11 -11.06 4.70
C LEU A 200 -13.18 -10.43 6.09
N LEU A 201 -12.03 -10.08 6.68
CA LEU A 201 -11.95 -9.45 8.00
C LEU A 201 -12.75 -8.14 8.04
N LEU A 202 -12.59 -7.27 7.05
CA LEU A 202 -13.33 -6.01 6.98
C LEU A 202 -14.83 -6.21 6.77
N LYS A 203 -15.23 -7.26 6.03
CA LYS A 203 -16.64 -7.66 5.90
C LYS A 203 -17.23 -8.08 7.24
N LEU A 204 -16.52 -8.91 8.02
CA LEU A 204 -16.95 -9.35 9.35
C LEU A 204 -17.02 -8.20 10.35
N ILE A 205 -16.02 -7.31 10.38
CA ILE A 205 -16.02 -6.12 11.21
C ILE A 205 -17.24 -5.26 10.89
N ARG A 206 -17.51 -4.99 9.60
CA ARG A 206 -18.68 -4.20 9.19
C ARG A 206 -19.99 -4.84 9.66
N ALA A 207 -20.15 -6.16 9.49
CA ALA A 207 -21.32 -6.89 9.93
C ALA A 207 -21.46 -6.84 11.46
N GLY A 208 -20.38 -7.06 12.21
CA GLY A 208 -20.38 -7.06 13.68
C GLY A 208 -20.73 -5.70 14.30
N PHE A 209 -20.30 -4.59 13.66
CA PHE A 209 -20.59 -3.23 14.13
C PHE A 209 -21.88 -2.64 13.53
N SER A 210 -22.64 -3.41 12.74
CA SER A 210 -23.90 -2.92 12.12
C SER A 210 -24.96 -2.53 13.15
N GLN A 211 -24.99 -3.19 14.31
CA GLN A 211 -25.92 -2.91 15.41
C GLN A 211 -25.20 -3.01 16.77
N ARG A 212 -24.78 -1.89 17.32
CA ARG A 212 -23.92 -1.77 18.50
C ARG A 212 -24.38 -2.60 19.72
N ARG A 213 -25.71 -2.63 19.99
CA ARG A 213 -26.28 -3.33 21.16
C ARG A 213 -26.52 -4.83 20.97
N LYS A 214 -26.28 -5.38 19.78
CA LYS A 214 -26.51 -6.80 19.48
C LYS A 214 -25.26 -7.62 19.68
N GLN A 215 -25.46 -8.88 20.11
CA GLN A 215 -24.38 -9.86 20.26
C GLN A 215 -23.88 -10.34 18.90
N LEU A 216 -22.60 -10.60 18.79
CA LEU A 216 -21.94 -11.08 17.55
C LEU A 216 -22.57 -12.37 17.02
N ARG A 217 -22.95 -13.31 17.89
CA ARG A 217 -23.65 -14.56 17.51
C ARG A 217 -24.89 -14.33 16.64
N LYS A 218 -25.60 -13.20 16.84
CA LYS A 218 -26.79 -12.84 16.06
C LYS A 218 -26.41 -12.13 14.75
N LEU A 219 -25.38 -11.30 14.77
CA LEU A 219 -24.95 -10.49 13.64
C LEU A 219 -24.14 -11.30 12.60
N LEU A 220 -23.42 -12.33 13.06
CA LEU A 220 -22.56 -13.17 12.22
C LEU A 220 -23.14 -14.57 11.97
N ARG A 221 -24.41 -14.80 12.23
CA ARG A 221 -25.07 -16.12 12.12
C ARG A 221 -24.98 -16.74 10.72
N GLU A 222 -24.91 -15.90 9.69
CA GLU A 222 -24.79 -16.37 8.30
C GLU A 222 -23.35 -16.78 7.94
N GLN A 223 -22.37 -16.28 8.68
CA GLN A 223 -20.96 -16.57 8.49
C GLN A 223 -20.42 -17.63 9.43
N ILE A 224 -21.07 -17.80 10.59
CA ILE A 224 -20.62 -18.71 11.66
C ILE A 224 -21.80 -19.54 12.15
N ASN A 225 -21.85 -20.81 11.76
CA ASN A 225 -22.93 -21.72 12.14
C ASN A 225 -22.82 -22.19 13.59
N ASP A 226 -21.60 -22.47 14.08
CA ASP A 226 -21.32 -22.93 15.43
C ASP A 226 -20.53 -21.88 16.22
N TRP A 227 -21.26 -20.86 16.70
CA TRP A 227 -20.68 -19.80 17.49
C TRP A 227 -20.09 -20.28 18.81
N ASP A 228 -20.71 -21.28 19.45
CA ASP A 228 -20.28 -21.74 20.78
C ASP A 228 -18.92 -22.46 20.71
N THR A 229 -18.65 -23.22 19.67
CA THR A 229 -17.33 -23.81 19.44
C THR A 229 -16.29 -22.76 19.08
N VAL A 230 -16.61 -21.82 18.18
CA VAL A 230 -15.70 -20.75 17.76
C VAL A 230 -15.38 -19.83 18.94
N SER A 231 -16.36 -19.41 19.72
CA SER A 231 -16.16 -18.51 20.84
C SER A 231 -15.28 -19.13 21.94
N ARG A 232 -15.49 -20.40 22.28
CA ARG A 232 -14.62 -21.15 23.23
C ARG A 232 -13.18 -21.24 22.72
N ARG A 233 -13.00 -21.61 21.44
CA ARG A 233 -11.67 -21.74 20.82
C ARG A 233 -10.89 -20.42 20.83
N LEU A 234 -11.57 -19.29 20.66
CA LEU A 234 -10.97 -17.96 20.59
C LEU A 234 -10.95 -17.22 21.93
N ASN A 235 -11.40 -17.88 22.99
CA ASN A 235 -11.54 -17.28 24.33
C ASN A 235 -12.36 -15.97 24.28
N ILE A 236 -13.53 -16.03 23.61
CA ILE A 236 -14.50 -14.95 23.48
C ILE A 236 -15.76 -15.40 24.23
N THR A 237 -16.40 -14.51 24.98
CA THR A 237 -17.67 -14.84 25.63
C THR A 237 -18.77 -15.13 24.61
N ALA A 238 -19.63 -16.11 24.88
CA ALA A 238 -20.70 -16.47 23.95
C ALA A 238 -21.68 -15.30 23.67
N SER A 239 -21.78 -14.35 24.61
CA SER A 239 -22.61 -13.14 24.54
C SER A 239 -21.87 -11.91 24.00
N ALA A 240 -20.59 -12.05 23.60
CA ALA A 240 -19.74 -10.93 23.21
C ALA A 240 -20.37 -10.03 22.15
N ARG A 241 -20.09 -8.73 22.28
CA ARG A 241 -20.40 -7.70 21.29
C ARG A 241 -19.15 -7.34 20.50
N ALA A 242 -19.34 -6.66 19.38
CA ALA A 242 -18.24 -6.29 18.48
C ALA A 242 -17.15 -5.46 19.17
N GLU A 243 -17.55 -4.56 20.06
CA GLU A 243 -16.66 -3.66 20.79
C GLU A 243 -15.74 -4.34 21.81
N GLU A 244 -16.09 -5.56 22.21
CA GLU A 244 -15.33 -6.33 23.21
C GLU A 244 -14.12 -7.05 22.59
N LEU A 245 -14.15 -7.34 21.29
CA LEU A 245 -13.09 -8.08 20.62
C LEU A 245 -11.90 -7.18 20.26
N SER A 246 -10.70 -7.62 20.64
CA SER A 246 -9.46 -7.02 20.16
C SER A 246 -9.24 -7.29 18.68
N LEU A 247 -8.34 -6.52 18.02
CA LEU A 247 -7.96 -6.73 16.62
C LEU A 247 -7.45 -8.17 16.39
N LEU A 248 -6.67 -8.73 17.32
CA LEU A 248 -6.19 -10.11 17.21
C LEU A 248 -7.32 -11.13 17.27
N GLN A 249 -8.33 -10.92 18.12
CA GLN A 249 -9.51 -11.78 18.15
C GLN A 249 -10.37 -11.66 16.88
N TRP A 250 -10.49 -10.48 16.30
CA TRP A 250 -11.14 -10.30 15.00
C TRP A 250 -10.40 -11.02 13.87
N ILE A 251 -9.07 -10.96 13.84
CA ILE A 251 -8.24 -11.71 12.88
C ILE A 251 -8.41 -13.24 13.11
N ALA A 252 -8.35 -13.68 14.35
CA ALA A 252 -8.53 -15.09 14.66
C ALA A 252 -9.94 -15.59 14.30
N LEU A 253 -10.96 -14.75 14.47
CA LEU A 253 -12.34 -15.03 14.02
C LEU A 253 -12.43 -15.18 12.50
N ALA A 254 -11.85 -14.27 11.75
CA ALA A 254 -11.80 -14.36 10.29
C ALA A 254 -11.07 -15.63 9.82
N ASN A 255 -9.91 -15.94 10.42
CA ASN A 255 -9.12 -17.12 10.09
C ASN A 255 -9.80 -18.44 10.53
N SER A 256 -10.77 -18.40 11.46
CA SER A 256 -11.55 -19.58 11.82
C SER A 256 -12.64 -19.92 10.80
N ILE A 257 -13.11 -18.91 10.06
CA ILE A 257 -14.12 -19.05 8.99
C ILE A 257 -13.47 -19.50 7.69
N ALA A 258 -12.36 -18.84 7.31
CA ALA A 258 -11.55 -19.18 6.17
C ALA A 258 -10.10 -19.39 6.61
N PRO A 259 -9.73 -20.62 6.98
CA PRO A 259 -8.36 -20.93 7.36
C PRO A 259 -7.42 -20.65 6.20
N LEU A 260 -6.37 -19.88 6.47
CA LEU A 260 -5.34 -19.64 5.47
C LEU A 260 -4.43 -20.87 5.34
N PRO A 261 -4.01 -21.20 4.12
CA PRO A 261 -3.09 -22.30 3.91
C PRO A 261 -1.77 -22.01 4.64
N ARG A 262 -1.30 -22.98 5.40
CA ARG A 262 0.03 -22.94 6.03
C ARG A 262 1.04 -23.56 5.08
N PRO A 263 2.26 -23.00 4.99
CA PRO A 263 3.31 -23.53 4.11
C PRO A 263 3.73 -24.97 4.42
N GLU A 264 3.52 -25.41 5.67
CA GLU A 264 3.90 -26.76 6.17
C GLU A 264 3.18 -27.90 5.46
N THR A 265 2.09 -27.63 4.73
CA THR A 265 1.31 -28.65 4.02
C THR A 265 1.63 -28.77 2.54
N ARG A 266 2.32 -27.81 1.94
CA ARG A 266 2.90 -28.01 0.62
C ARG A 266 4.19 -28.78 0.83
N VAL A 267 4.12 -30.10 0.64
CA VAL A 267 5.28 -30.98 0.59
C VAL A 267 6.29 -30.35 -0.36
N MET A 268 7.24 -29.57 0.17
CA MET A 268 8.43 -29.08 -0.53
C MET A 268 9.36 -30.25 -0.88
N MET A 269 8.84 -31.46 -0.80
CA MET A 269 9.54 -32.70 -1.14
C MET A 269 9.44 -32.89 -2.63
N ASP A 270 10.59 -32.81 -3.26
CA ASP A 270 10.90 -33.23 -4.62
C ASP A 270 10.63 -32.27 -5.79
N GLU A 271 10.38 -30.98 -5.59
CA GLU A 271 10.55 -30.07 -6.74
C GLU A 271 12.00 -30.13 -7.23
N ARG A 272 12.20 -30.72 -8.40
CA ARG A 272 13.50 -30.80 -9.07
C ARG A 272 13.55 -29.76 -10.18
N PHE A 273 14.61 -28.96 -10.15
CA PHE A 273 14.85 -27.92 -11.15
C PHE A 273 16.00 -28.29 -12.08
N PRO A 274 15.96 -27.88 -13.35
CA PRO A 274 17.09 -28.01 -14.24
C PRO A 274 18.22 -27.05 -13.81
N VAL A 275 19.33 -27.60 -13.37
CA VAL A 275 20.58 -26.87 -13.20
C VAL A 275 21.20 -26.68 -14.57
N VAL A 276 21.56 -25.44 -14.92
CA VAL A 276 22.00 -25.09 -16.26
C VAL A 276 23.40 -24.46 -16.29
N ASP A 277 24.04 -24.53 -17.46
CA ASP A 277 25.30 -23.85 -17.72
C ASP A 277 25.10 -22.36 -18.02
N LYS A 278 26.18 -21.63 -18.33
CA LYS A 278 26.15 -20.21 -18.71
C LYS A 278 25.37 -19.90 -19.99
N ASN A 279 25.03 -20.91 -20.79
CA ASN A 279 24.31 -20.77 -22.04
C ASN A 279 22.86 -21.33 -21.94
N ASP A 280 22.38 -21.56 -20.68
CA ASP A 280 21.06 -22.15 -20.42
C ASP A 280 20.87 -23.59 -20.95
N ARG A 281 21.94 -24.39 -21.02
CA ARG A 281 21.87 -25.80 -21.34
C ARG A 281 21.78 -26.62 -20.06
N ILE A 282 20.85 -27.58 -20.03
CA ILE A 282 20.64 -28.43 -18.86
C ILE A 282 21.87 -29.31 -18.62
N LEU A 283 22.40 -29.25 -17.41
CA LEU A 283 23.51 -30.10 -16.96
C LEU A 283 22.99 -31.31 -16.17
N ARG A 284 22.04 -31.07 -15.26
CA ARG A 284 21.43 -32.07 -14.40
C ARG A 284 20.17 -31.52 -13.75
N TYR A 285 19.48 -32.35 -12.99
CA TYR A 285 18.36 -31.92 -12.15
C TYR A 285 18.75 -32.01 -10.67
N ALA A 286 18.33 -31.02 -9.88
CA ALA A 286 18.60 -30.94 -8.44
C ALA A 286 17.35 -30.51 -7.67
N SER A 287 17.30 -30.82 -6.37
CA SER A 287 16.21 -30.36 -5.51
C SER A 287 16.25 -28.84 -5.31
N ARG A 288 15.12 -28.24 -4.98
CA ARG A 288 15.01 -26.82 -4.65
C ARG A 288 16.03 -26.40 -3.58
N SER A 289 16.15 -27.20 -2.51
CA SER A 289 17.10 -26.94 -1.41
C SER A 289 18.57 -26.93 -1.87
N GLU A 290 18.95 -27.85 -2.75
CA GLU A 290 20.29 -27.92 -3.31
C GLU A 290 20.56 -26.73 -4.23
N VAL A 291 19.61 -26.37 -5.11
CA VAL A 291 19.73 -25.25 -6.05
C VAL A 291 19.92 -23.92 -5.31
N HIS A 292 19.07 -23.65 -4.34
CA HIS A 292 19.12 -22.40 -3.58
C HIS A 292 20.27 -22.39 -2.56
N GLY A 293 20.53 -23.51 -1.89
CA GLY A 293 21.63 -23.61 -0.90
C GLY A 293 23.01 -23.43 -1.51
N ASN A 294 23.22 -23.92 -2.74
CA ASN A 294 24.49 -23.80 -3.46
C ASN A 294 24.50 -22.69 -4.51
N ASN A 295 23.47 -21.86 -4.59
CA ASN A 295 23.34 -20.79 -5.58
C ASN A 295 23.63 -21.29 -7.02
N LEU A 296 22.98 -22.38 -7.44
CA LEU A 296 23.16 -22.96 -8.77
C LEU A 296 22.31 -22.20 -9.80
N ARG A 297 22.84 -22.09 -11.04
CA ARG A 297 22.05 -21.50 -12.13
C ARG A 297 20.89 -22.41 -12.49
N HIS A 298 19.71 -21.82 -12.59
CA HIS A 298 18.46 -22.52 -12.91
C HIS A 298 17.54 -21.63 -13.73
N ARG A 299 16.31 -22.07 -13.97
CA ARG A 299 15.36 -21.40 -14.85
C ARG A 299 14.16 -20.90 -14.07
N ALA A 300 13.69 -19.68 -14.41
CA ALA A 300 12.49 -19.09 -13.84
C ALA A 300 11.67 -18.34 -14.88
N VAL A 301 10.44 -18.06 -14.55
CA VAL A 301 9.53 -17.20 -15.31
C VAL A 301 9.07 -16.03 -14.44
N HIS A 302 8.96 -14.86 -15.03
CA HIS A 302 8.27 -13.71 -14.47
C HIS A 302 7.15 -13.26 -15.40
N ILE A 303 5.99 -12.95 -14.84
CA ILE A 303 4.79 -12.62 -15.60
C ILE A 303 4.27 -11.28 -15.12
N LEU A 304 4.01 -10.37 -16.06
CA LEU A 304 3.37 -9.07 -15.82
C LEU A 304 1.95 -9.12 -16.36
N ILE A 305 0.95 -9.10 -15.48
CA ILE A 305 -0.46 -9.06 -15.83
C ILE A 305 -0.98 -7.64 -15.76
N PHE A 306 -1.55 -7.20 -16.85
CA PHE A 306 -2.16 -5.88 -17.01
C PHE A 306 -3.67 -6.00 -16.92
N ASN A 307 -4.32 -4.97 -16.38
CA ASN A 307 -5.75 -4.76 -16.55
C ASN A 307 -6.04 -4.02 -17.89
N GLN A 308 -7.31 -3.77 -18.16
CA GLN A 308 -7.73 -3.03 -19.36
C GLN A 308 -7.31 -1.54 -19.34
N SER A 309 -7.08 -0.97 -18.17
CA SER A 309 -6.59 0.40 -18.00
C SER A 309 -5.08 0.53 -18.20
N GLY A 310 -4.37 -0.60 -18.37
CA GLY A 310 -2.93 -0.64 -18.54
C GLY A 310 -2.13 -0.63 -17.23
N ASP A 311 -2.79 -0.79 -16.07
CA ASP A 311 -2.13 -0.96 -14.80
C ASP A 311 -1.61 -2.38 -14.64
N VAL A 312 -0.49 -2.54 -13.95
CA VAL A 312 0.17 -3.82 -13.70
C VAL A 312 -0.20 -4.35 -12.32
N TYR A 313 -0.62 -5.61 -12.24
CA TYR A 313 -0.77 -6.27 -10.96
C TYR A 313 0.60 -6.58 -10.35
N LEU A 314 0.90 -6.00 -9.21
CA LEU A 314 2.04 -6.36 -8.39
C LEU A 314 1.58 -7.20 -7.21
N GLN A 315 2.34 -8.24 -6.88
CA GLN A 315 2.14 -9.03 -5.67
C GLN A 315 3.18 -8.67 -4.60
N GLN A 316 2.77 -8.67 -3.34
CA GLN A 316 3.70 -8.73 -2.23
C GLN A 316 3.88 -10.20 -1.85
N ARG A 317 5.10 -10.70 -1.90
CA ARG A 317 5.45 -12.11 -1.59
C ARG A 317 5.02 -12.46 -0.18
N SER A 318 4.50 -13.67 -0.01
CA SER A 318 4.11 -14.17 1.31
C SER A 318 5.27 -14.07 2.30
N ARG A 319 4.94 -13.82 3.56
CA ARG A 319 5.89 -13.83 4.69
C ARG A 319 6.62 -15.15 4.89
N TRP A 320 6.13 -16.21 4.27
CA TRP A 320 6.65 -17.58 4.36
C TRP A 320 7.62 -17.95 3.24
N LYS A 321 7.84 -17.05 2.27
CA LYS A 321 8.80 -17.32 1.20
C LYS A 321 10.21 -17.40 1.76
N ASP A 322 10.98 -18.36 1.28
CA ASP A 322 12.40 -18.60 1.64
C ASP A 322 13.31 -17.46 1.18
N ARG A 323 12.98 -16.85 0.05
CA ARG A 323 13.70 -15.70 -0.50
C ARG A 323 12.79 -14.48 -0.61
N HIS A 324 13.32 -13.32 -0.25
CA HIS A 324 12.64 -12.02 -0.39
C HIS A 324 11.21 -11.99 0.18
N PRO A 325 10.94 -12.50 1.41
CA PRO A 325 9.61 -12.42 2.00
C PRO A 325 9.17 -10.96 2.13
N LEU A 326 7.86 -10.71 1.96
CA LEU A 326 7.23 -9.39 2.05
C LEU A 326 7.74 -8.34 1.03
N LYS A 327 8.57 -8.72 0.04
CA LYS A 327 8.95 -7.84 -1.06
C LYS A 327 7.89 -7.84 -2.14
N TRP A 328 7.75 -6.70 -2.82
CA TRP A 328 6.93 -6.60 -4.01
C TRP A 328 7.61 -7.27 -5.20
N ASP A 329 6.82 -7.93 -6.05
CA ASP A 329 7.32 -8.74 -7.15
C ASP A 329 6.38 -8.65 -8.36
N SER A 330 6.73 -9.33 -9.44
CA SER A 330 5.91 -9.54 -10.64
C SER A 330 4.51 -10.05 -10.29
N SER A 331 3.61 -9.99 -11.23
CA SER A 331 2.23 -10.49 -11.01
C SER A 331 2.21 -11.96 -10.59
N ALA A 332 3.01 -12.80 -11.27
CA ALA A 332 3.32 -14.16 -10.87
C ALA A 332 4.78 -14.49 -11.23
N ALA A 333 5.42 -15.39 -10.49
CA ALA A 333 6.78 -15.82 -10.75
C ALA A 333 7.05 -17.21 -10.16
N GLY A 334 7.73 -18.07 -10.93
CA GLY A 334 8.05 -19.40 -10.46
C GLY A 334 9.20 -20.05 -11.21
N HIS A 335 9.69 -21.16 -10.64
CA HIS A 335 10.78 -21.93 -11.21
C HIS A 335 10.26 -22.95 -12.24
N VAL A 336 11.05 -23.17 -13.29
CA VAL A 336 10.79 -24.20 -14.27
C VAL A 336 11.08 -25.56 -13.64
N ALA A 337 10.08 -26.42 -13.57
CA ALA A 337 10.23 -27.77 -13.02
C ALA A 337 10.90 -28.72 -14.03
N ALA A 338 11.35 -29.88 -13.54
CA ALA A 338 11.93 -30.91 -14.38
C ALA A 338 10.93 -31.39 -15.45
N GLY A 339 11.30 -31.28 -16.72
CA GLY A 339 10.47 -31.69 -17.86
C GLY A 339 9.54 -30.60 -18.37
N GLU A 340 9.41 -29.46 -17.69
CA GLU A 340 8.60 -28.32 -18.16
C GLU A 340 9.38 -27.42 -19.12
N SER A 341 8.65 -26.80 -20.03
CA SER A 341 9.14 -25.64 -20.79
C SER A 341 8.85 -24.33 -20.03
N TYR A 342 9.53 -23.25 -20.41
CA TYR A 342 9.22 -21.91 -19.87
C TYR A 342 7.76 -21.50 -20.10
N ASP A 343 7.17 -21.88 -21.24
CA ASP A 343 5.79 -21.51 -21.58
C ASP A 343 4.77 -22.26 -20.72
N ASP A 344 4.99 -23.56 -20.51
CA ASP A 344 4.12 -24.38 -19.66
C ASP A 344 4.17 -23.87 -18.20
N THR A 345 5.39 -23.60 -17.70
CA THR A 345 5.58 -23.04 -16.37
C THR A 345 4.87 -21.70 -16.21
N ALA A 346 4.98 -20.79 -17.19
CA ALA A 346 4.35 -19.47 -17.10
C ALA A 346 2.81 -19.58 -17.03
N GLY A 347 2.21 -20.48 -17.81
CA GLY A 347 0.77 -20.75 -17.75
C GLY A 347 0.33 -21.37 -16.41
N ARG A 348 1.11 -22.32 -15.90
CA ARG A 348 0.85 -23.00 -14.62
C ARG A 348 0.94 -22.04 -13.45
N GLU A 349 2.05 -21.31 -13.31
CA GLU A 349 2.26 -20.36 -12.22
C GLU A 349 1.19 -19.26 -12.20
N LEU A 350 0.84 -18.72 -13.37
CA LEU A 350 -0.21 -17.70 -13.46
C LEU A 350 -1.56 -18.22 -12.95
N LYS A 351 -1.90 -19.46 -13.29
CA LYS A 351 -3.14 -20.11 -12.83
C LYS A 351 -3.09 -20.44 -11.35
N GLU A 352 -1.96 -20.96 -10.84
CA GLU A 352 -1.80 -21.35 -9.45
C GLU A 352 -1.78 -20.13 -8.51
N GLU A 353 -0.97 -19.10 -8.86
CA GLU A 353 -0.79 -17.94 -7.98
C GLU A 353 -1.95 -16.94 -8.04
N LEU A 354 -2.58 -16.76 -9.23
CA LEU A 354 -3.58 -15.69 -9.44
C LEU A 354 -4.95 -16.18 -9.92
N GLY A 355 -5.11 -17.47 -10.19
CA GLY A 355 -6.35 -18.01 -10.77
C GLY A 355 -6.65 -17.53 -12.20
N VAL A 356 -5.67 -16.93 -12.87
CA VAL A 356 -5.83 -16.28 -14.19
C VAL A 356 -5.34 -17.21 -15.32
N ILE A 357 -6.11 -17.29 -16.38
CA ILE A 357 -5.74 -18.01 -17.61
C ILE A 357 -5.92 -17.04 -18.79
N VAL A 358 -4.82 -16.56 -19.36
CA VAL A 358 -4.81 -15.63 -20.50
C VAL A 358 -3.64 -15.94 -21.42
N PRO A 359 -3.72 -15.56 -22.71
CA PRO A 359 -2.59 -15.65 -23.61
C PRO A 359 -1.40 -14.85 -23.09
N LEU A 360 -0.22 -15.47 -23.09
CA LEU A 360 1.02 -14.86 -22.63
C LEU A 360 1.95 -14.56 -23.81
N GLN A 361 2.45 -13.34 -23.86
CA GLN A 361 3.43 -12.88 -24.84
C GLN A 361 4.82 -12.87 -24.21
N LYS A 362 5.78 -13.55 -24.84
CA LYS A 362 7.21 -13.43 -24.49
C LYS A 362 7.73 -12.02 -24.78
N ILE A 363 8.38 -11.42 -23.81
CA ILE A 363 8.96 -10.07 -23.92
C ILE A 363 10.47 -10.13 -24.08
N ALA A 364 11.16 -10.83 -23.18
CA ALA A 364 12.61 -10.93 -23.18
C ALA A 364 13.07 -12.12 -22.32
N LYS A 365 14.28 -12.63 -22.67
CA LYS A 365 15.03 -13.54 -21.81
C LYS A 365 16.14 -12.76 -21.10
N LEU A 366 16.19 -12.84 -19.78
CA LEU A 366 17.24 -12.24 -18.97
C LEU A 366 18.27 -13.33 -18.63
N PRO A 367 19.58 -12.99 -18.67
CA PRO A 367 20.64 -13.91 -18.29
C PRO A 367 20.69 -14.10 -16.77
N ALA A 368 21.14 -15.28 -16.35
CA ALA A 368 21.39 -15.58 -14.95
C ALA A 368 22.51 -14.69 -14.37
N SER A 369 22.20 -13.98 -13.30
CA SER A 369 23.09 -13.05 -12.60
C SER A 369 22.76 -13.01 -11.12
N GLN A 370 23.60 -12.37 -10.31
CA GLN A 370 23.27 -12.11 -8.90
C GLN A 370 22.00 -11.29 -8.72
N LYS A 371 21.63 -10.44 -9.70
CA LYS A 371 20.41 -9.62 -9.67
C LYS A 371 19.15 -10.41 -10.01
N THR A 372 19.30 -11.59 -10.60
CA THR A 372 18.20 -12.52 -10.91
C THR A 372 18.31 -13.79 -10.06
N ASP A 373 18.94 -13.76 -8.89
CA ASP A 373 19.18 -14.92 -8.02
C ASP A 373 19.80 -16.14 -8.74
N LEU A 374 20.64 -15.86 -9.76
CA LEU A 374 21.25 -16.83 -10.68
C LEU A 374 20.22 -17.57 -11.56
N GLU A 375 19.10 -16.96 -11.82
CA GLU A 375 18.04 -17.47 -12.70
C GLU A 375 18.19 -16.96 -14.13
N PHE A 376 18.04 -17.86 -15.12
CA PHE A 376 17.67 -17.49 -16.47
C PHE A 376 16.15 -17.25 -16.47
N VAL A 377 15.75 -15.98 -16.68
CA VAL A 377 14.36 -15.58 -16.59
C VAL A 377 13.75 -15.33 -17.97
N TRP A 378 12.66 -16.01 -18.32
CA TRP A 378 11.78 -15.53 -19.36
C TRP A 378 10.71 -14.59 -18.76
N LEU A 379 10.68 -13.38 -19.30
CA LEU A 379 9.67 -12.38 -18.96
C LEU A 379 8.49 -12.45 -19.91
N TYR A 380 7.29 -12.58 -19.34
CA TYR A 380 6.02 -12.65 -20.06
C TYR A 380 5.14 -11.46 -19.74
N ARG A 381 4.19 -11.19 -20.63
CA ARG A 381 3.11 -10.22 -20.45
C ARG A 381 1.78 -10.84 -20.82
N GLY A 382 0.73 -10.56 -20.06
CA GLY A 382 -0.66 -10.89 -20.36
C GLY A 382 -1.60 -9.76 -19.99
N VAL A 383 -2.84 -9.81 -20.45
CA VAL A 383 -3.91 -8.87 -20.08
C VAL A 383 -5.08 -9.66 -19.52
N ALA A 384 -5.44 -9.39 -18.27
CA ALA A 384 -6.61 -9.98 -17.62
C ALA A 384 -7.81 -9.03 -17.74
N SER A 385 -8.96 -9.59 -18.08
CA SER A 385 -10.25 -8.88 -18.14
C SER A 385 -11.17 -9.19 -16.95
N GLY A 386 -10.77 -10.13 -16.09
CA GLY A 386 -11.53 -10.57 -14.91
C GLY A 386 -10.78 -10.34 -13.61
N ASP A 387 -11.40 -10.77 -12.52
CA ASP A 387 -10.83 -10.66 -11.17
C ASP A 387 -9.59 -11.54 -11.03
N VAL A 388 -8.62 -11.02 -10.27
CA VAL A 388 -7.43 -11.75 -9.85
C VAL A 388 -7.70 -12.31 -8.45
N VAL A 389 -7.50 -13.64 -8.31
CA VAL A 389 -7.71 -14.34 -7.03
C VAL A 389 -6.36 -14.87 -6.54
N PRO A 390 -5.63 -14.07 -5.72
CA PRO A 390 -4.30 -14.45 -5.26
C PRO A 390 -4.34 -15.64 -4.29
N ASP A 391 -3.44 -16.60 -4.51
CA ASP A 391 -3.20 -17.69 -3.55
C ASP A 391 -2.53 -17.11 -2.28
N LYS A 392 -3.23 -17.20 -1.16
CA LYS A 392 -2.78 -16.64 0.12
C LYS A 392 -1.58 -17.36 0.74
N SER A 393 -1.22 -18.56 0.26
CA SER A 393 0.02 -19.24 0.66
C SER A 393 1.26 -18.62 0.02
N GLU A 394 1.10 -18.08 -1.20
CA GLU A 394 2.15 -17.52 -2.02
C GLU A 394 2.23 -16.00 -1.95
N ILE A 395 1.08 -15.34 -1.75
CA ILE A 395 0.90 -13.90 -1.88
C ILE A 395 0.29 -13.31 -0.60
N GLU A 396 0.99 -12.38 0.02
CA GLU A 396 0.50 -11.65 1.19
C GLU A 396 -0.65 -10.70 0.80
N LYS A 397 -0.43 -9.91 -0.25
CA LYS A 397 -1.41 -8.99 -0.87
C LYS A 397 -0.97 -8.61 -2.28
N GLY A 398 -1.87 -8.03 -3.06
CA GLY A 398 -1.54 -7.50 -4.37
C GLY A 398 -2.40 -6.30 -4.74
N ALA A 399 -1.95 -5.53 -5.73
CA ALA A 399 -2.67 -4.38 -6.24
C ALA A 399 -2.31 -4.09 -7.70
N PHE A 400 -3.27 -3.57 -8.46
CA PHE A 400 -2.99 -2.98 -9.76
C PHE A 400 -2.39 -1.59 -9.57
N MET A 401 -1.26 -1.32 -10.25
CA MET A 401 -0.52 -0.08 -10.15
C MET A 401 -0.19 0.48 -11.54
N PRO A 402 -0.41 1.78 -11.78
CA PRO A 402 0.03 2.41 -13.01
C PRO A 402 1.54 2.25 -13.23
N PRO A 403 2.00 1.99 -14.47
CA PRO A 403 3.43 1.86 -14.78
C PRO A 403 4.29 3.05 -14.34
N THR A 404 3.74 4.26 -14.37
CA THR A 404 4.42 5.48 -13.91
C THR A 404 4.66 5.49 -12.40
N VAL A 405 3.72 4.95 -11.62
CA VAL A 405 3.85 4.79 -10.18
C VAL A 405 4.94 3.76 -9.86
N ILE A 406 4.95 2.62 -10.58
CA ILE A 406 5.98 1.60 -10.42
C ILE A 406 7.36 2.15 -10.77
N ASP A 407 7.50 2.93 -11.85
CA ASP A 407 8.76 3.61 -12.23
C ASP A 407 9.29 4.50 -11.08
N GLY A 408 8.42 5.34 -10.53
CA GLY A 408 8.75 6.20 -9.40
C GLY A 408 9.14 5.41 -8.16
N TRP A 409 8.34 4.40 -7.81
CA TRP A 409 8.55 3.58 -6.61
C TRP A 409 9.83 2.75 -6.69
N THR A 410 10.08 2.05 -7.80
CA THR A 410 11.31 1.27 -8.00
C THR A 410 12.57 2.13 -8.00
N SER A 411 12.46 3.39 -8.45
CA SER A 411 13.56 4.36 -8.42
C SER A 411 13.83 4.90 -7.01
N ALA A 412 12.78 5.26 -6.27
CA ALA A 412 12.90 5.88 -4.95
C ALA A 412 13.23 4.88 -3.84
N ARG A 413 12.66 3.68 -3.91
CA ARG A 413 12.76 2.63 -2.88
C ARG A 413 12.90 1.24 -3.51
N PRO A 414 14.02 0.97 -4.20
CA PRO A 414 14.26 -0.35 -4.80
C PRO A 414 14.28 -1.47 -3.76
N GLU A 415 14.60 -1.15 -2.50
CA GLU A 415 14.60 -2.10 -1.38
C GLU A 415 13.21 -2.68 -1.05
N ASP A 416 12.12 -2.09 -1.52
CA ASP A 416 10.76 -2.62 -1.35
C ASP A 416 10.48 -3.83 -2.26
N PHE A 417 11.34 -4.09 -3.25
CA PHE A 417 11.12 -5.06 -4.30
C PHE A 417 12.10 -6.23 -4.26
N ALA A 418 11.66 -7.36 -4.83
CA ALA A 418 12.55 -8.47 -5.13
C ALA A 418 13.54 -8.08 -6.26
N PRO A 419 14.82 -8.43 -6.16
CA PRO A 419 15.83 -8.04 -7.17
C PRO A 419 15.49 -8.51 -8.59
N GLY A 420 14.97 -9.73 -8.74
CA GLY A 420 14.52 -10.27 -10.02
C GLY A 420 13.46 -9.42 -10.70
N PHE A 421 12.49 -8.92 -9.93
CA PHE A 421 11.46 -8.01 -10.45
C PHE A 421 12.06 -6.70 -10.98
N LEU A 422 13.01 -6.10 -10.25
CA LEU A 422 13.63 -4.83 -10.68
C LEU A 422 14.29 -4.97 -12.07
N GLU A 423 14.99 -6.08 -12.33
CA GLU A 423 15.60 -6.34 -13.63
C GLU A 423 14.55 -6.65 -14.71
N CYS A 424 13.50 -7.39 -14.36
CA CYS A 424 12.37 -7.65 -15.26
C CYS A 424 11.64 -6.36 -15.63
N TRP A 425 11.32 -5.51 -14.66
CA TRP A 425 10.64 -4.23 -14.87
C TRP A 425 11.45 -3.30 -15.76
N LYS A 426 12.74 -3.11 -15.45
CA LYS A 426 13.68 -2.31 -16.25
C LYS A 426 13.75 -2.81 -17.69
N THR A 427 13.79 -4.12 -17.89
CA THR A 427 13.85 -4.74 -19.22
C THR A 427 12.55 -4.51 -19.98
N TYR A 428 11.39 -4.68 -19.31
CA TYR A 428 10.08 -4.41 -19.89
C TYR A 428 9.96 -2.96 -20.35
N ARG A 429 10.30 -1.99 -19.49
CA ARG A 429 10.21 -0.55 -19.81
C ARG A 429 11.11 -0.15 -20.99
N ARG A 430 12.33 -0.69 -21.05
CA ARG A 430 13.24 -0.45 -22.19
C ARG A 430 12.66 -0.97 -23.50
N LYS A 431 12.11 -2.20 -23.50
CA LYS A 431 11.54 -2.81 -24.71
C LYS A 431 10.27 -2.11 -25.21
N THR A 432 9.45 -1.60 -24.30
CA THR A 432 8.21 -0.90 -24.67
C THR A 432 8.48 0.53 -25.19
N ARG A 433 9.46 1.26 -24.62
CA ARG A 433 9.87 2.58 -25.12
C ARG A 433 10.41 2.51 -26.54
N SER A 434 11.32 1.55 -26.82
CA SER A 434 11.90 1.38 -28.18
C SER A 434 10.81 1.11 -29.22
N ARG A 435 9.78 0.30 -28.90
CA ARG A 435 8.67 0.04 -29.84
C ARG A 435 7.80 1.27 -30.13
N SER A 436 7.57 2.12 -29.13
CA SER A 436 6.81 3.36 -29.31
C SER A 436 7.58 4.35 -30.18
N GLU A 437 8.88 4.44 -30.03
CA GLU A 437 9.75 5.30 -30.88
C GLU A 437 9.78 4.79 -32.31
N GLU A 438 9.94 3.47 -32.55
CA GLU A 438 9.90 2.89 -33.90
C GLU A 438 8.56 3.11 -34.61
N GLN A 439 7.43 3.06 -33.89
CA GLN A 439 6.11 3.33 -34.44
C GLN A 439 5.93 4.81 -34.82
N ILE A 440 6.47 5.74 -34.03
CA ILE A 440 6.43 7.18 -34.33
C ILE A 440 7.26 7.49 -35.58
N PHE A 441 8.46 6.90 -35.70
CA PHE A 441 9.32 7.08 -36.88
C PHE A 441 8.76 6.43 -38.14
N SER A 442 8.04 5.30 -38.04
CA SER A 442 7.42 4.68 -39.20
C SER A 442 6.22 5.46 -39.75
N HIS A 443 5.49 6.19 -38.91
CA HIS A 443 4.40 7.08 -39.33
C HIS A 443 4.89 8.38 -39.97
N HIS A 444 6.12 8.88 -39.66
CA HIS A 444 6.69 10.07 -40.25
C HIS A 444 7.35 9.83 -41.60
N ASN A 445 7.75 8.60 -41.91
CA ASN A 445 8.38 8.24 -43.19
C ASN A 445 7.40 7.79 -44.29
N GLY A 446 6.09 7.71 -43.97
CA GLY A 446 5.06 7.31 -44.93
C GLY A 446 4.44 8.41 -45.78
N ALA A 447 4.74 9.66 -45.51
CA ALA A 447 4.21 10.80 -46.28
C ALA A 447 5.31 11.40 -47.18
N ARG A 448 5.61 10.74 -48.32
CA ARG A 448 6.17 11.46 -49.44
C ARG A 448 5.00 11.98 -50.30
N PRO A 449 4.94 13.26 -50.62
CA PRO A 449 3.99 13.72 -51.65
C PRO A 449 4.42 13.13 -52.99
N SER A 450 3.52 12.45 -53.63
CA SER A 450 3.64 12.16 -55.06
C SER A 450 3.36 13.46 -55.82
N ASP A 451 4.35 13.89 -56.59
CA ASP A 451 4.22 14.92 -57.62
C ASP A 451 3.16 14.60 -58.65
#